data_7fcea7da237c34678a154b82e67a4d09
#
_entry.id   7fcea7da237c34678a154b82e67a4d09
#
_cell.length_a   1.000
_cell.length_b   1.000
_cell.length_c   1.000
_cell.angle_alpha   90.00
_cell.angle_beta   90.00
_cell.angle_gamma   90.00
#
_symmetry.space_group_name_H-M   'P 1'
#
loop_
_entity.id
_entity.type
_entity.pdbx_description
1 polymer ?
#
loop_
_entity_poly.entity_id
_entity_poly.type
_entity_poly.pdbx_seq_one_letter_code
_entity_poly.pdbx_strand_id
1 'polypeptide(L)'
;VAAGQGNLEMVKYCVAKECPINTRACVCAAENGHLEVLKYLREEAKAPWDEYTAYLAAQQGHLHILEYLVERKCDQYSEGACACAAKNGHLDCLKYLHETAKAPWSSLAVYYAHENNHPDCVQYLLNNNCPLPRGWRYERGELRSS
;
A
#
# COMPACT_ATOMS: atom_id res chain seq x y z
N VAL A 1 -6.71 -17.05 7.26
CA VAL A 1 -7.94 -17.27 6.45
C VAL A 1 -9.06 -16.36 6.94
N ALA A 2 -9.43 -16.38 8.23
CA ALA A 2 -10.54 -15.58 8.75
C ALA A 2 -10.31 -14.06 8.56
N ALA A 3 -9.09 -13.56 8.78
CA ALA A 3 -8.75 -12.15 8.59
C ALA A 3 -8.88 -11.74 7.11
N GLY A 4 -8.44 -12.59 6.20
CA GLY A 4 -8.56 -12.34 4.76
C GLY A 4 -10.01 -12.37 4.25
N GLN A 5 -10.89 -13.09 4.94
CA GLN A 5 -12.32 -13.17 4.62
C GLN A 5 -13.14 -12.07 5.30
N GLY A 6 -12.52 -11.25 6.17
CA GLY A 6 -13.21 -10.20 6.90
C GLY A 6 -14.17 -10.70 7.97
N ASN A 7 -14.02 -11.96 8.39
CA ASN A 7 -14.90 -12.55 9.40
C ASN A 7 -14.43 -12.14 10.81
N LEU A 8 -14.91 -10.99 11.27
CA LEU A 8 -14.51 -10.43 12.58
C LEU A 8 -14.86 -11.35 13.74
N GLU A 9 -16.04 -11.99 13.71
CA GLU A 9 -16.47 -12.89 14.79
C GLU A 9 -15.55 -14.11 14.90
N MET A 10 -15.14 -14.68 13.77
CA MET A 10 -14.19 -15.79 13.76
C MET A 10 -12.81 -15.35 14.26
N VAL A 11 -12.35 -14.14 13.90
CA VAL A 11 -11.09 -13.60 14.40
C VAL A 11 -11.16 -13.41 15.91
N LYS A 12 -12.25 -12.85 16.44
CA LYS A 12 -12.48 -12.71 17.89
C LYS A 12 -12.45 -14.06 18.60
N TYR A 13 -13.07 -15.06 18.00
CA TYR A 13 -13.07 -16.43 18.53
C TYR A 13 -11.65 -16.99 18.60
N CYS A 14 -10.87 -16.85 17.54
CA CYS A 14 -9.48 -17.31 17.51
C CYS A 14 -8.64 -16.63 18.58
N VAL A 15 -8.79 -15.32 18.76
CA VAL A 15 -8.08 -14.57 19.79
C VAL A 15 -8.47 -15.05 21.20
N ALA A 16 -9.76 -15.26 21.46
CA ALA A 16 -10.27 -15.75 22.75
C ALA A 16 -9.76 -17.15 23.08
N LYS A 17 -9.45 -17.97 22.08
CA LYS A 17 -8.88 -19.31 22.23
C LYS A 17 -7.35 -19.31 22.22
N GLU A 18 -6.73 -18.14 22.31
CA GLU A 18 -5.28 -17.98 22.35
C GLU A 18 -4.58 -18.56 21.10
N CYS A 19 -5.25 -18.51 19.94
CA CYS A 19 -4.63 -18.89 18.68
C CYS A 19 -3.47 -17.93 18.37
N PRO A 20 -2.32 -18.42 17.86
CA PRO A 20 -1.22 -17.53 17.49
C PRO A 20 -1.65 -16.51 16.46
N ILE A 21 -1.49 -15.23 16.78
CA ILE A 21 -1.75 -14.11 15.89
C ILE A 21 -0.40 -13.51 15.50
N ASN A 22 -0.09 -13.52 14.23
CA ASN A 22 1.16 -13.02 13.70
C ASN A 22 0.94 -11.87 12.70
N THR A 23 2.02 -11.34 12.15
CA THR A 23 2.01 -10.28 11.14
C THR A 23 1.09 -10.61 9.95
N ARG A 24 1.02 -11.88 9.57
CA ARG A 24 0.22 -12.33 8.42
C ARG A 24 -1.27 -12.03 8.58
N ALA A 25 -1.79 -12.06 9.80
CA ALA A 25 -3.20 -11.73 10.04
C ALA A 25 -3.50 -10.28 9.66
N CYS A 26 -2.66 -9.34 10.09
CA CYS A 26 -2.79 -7.93 9.71
C CYS A 26 -2.60 -7.73 8.20
N VAL A 27 -1.62 -8.38 7.62
CA VAL A 27 -1.33 -8.32 6.19
C VAL A 27 -2.54 -8.80 5.37
N CYS A 28 -3.11 -9.95 5.72
CA CYS A 28 -4.29 -10.49 5.03
C CYS A 28 -5.52 -9.58 5.15
N ALA A 29 -5.76 -9.02 6.33
CA ALA A 29 -6.86 -8.07 6.53
C ALA A 29 -6.67 -6.81 5.67
N ALA A 30 -5.45 -6.29 5.61
CA ALA A 30 -5.11 -5.12 4.81
C ALA A 30 -5.24 -5.39 3.31
N GLU A 31 -4.74 -6.53 2.86
CA GLU A 31 -4.82 -6.94 1.45
C GLU A 31 -6.27 -7.00 0.95
N ASN A 32 -7.17 -7.47 1.80
CA ASN A 32 -8.58 -7.65 1.44
C ASN A 32 -9.47 -6.47 1.85
N GLY A 33 -8.90 -5.39 2.38
CA GLY A 33 -9.64 -4.17 2.70
C GLY A 33 -10.53 -4.27 3.92
N HIS A 34 -10.26 -5.19 4.83
CA HIS A 34 -11.08 -5.42 6.02
C HIS A 34 -10.60 -4.56 7.19
N LEU A 35 -10.97 -3.29 7.20
CA LEU A 35 -10.53 -2.31 8.19
C LEU A 35 -10.93 -2.70 9.62
N GLU A 36 -12.16 -3.15 9.83
CA GLU A 36 -12.63 -3.50 11.17
C GLU A 36 -11.85 -4.70 11.76
N VAL A 37 -11.52 -5.68 10.92
CA VAL A 37 -10.68 -6.80 11.32
C VAL A 37 -9.27 -6.32 11.65
N LEU A 38 -8.69 -5.45 10.82
CA LEU A 38 -7.37 -4.88 11.05
C LEU A 38 -7.32 -4.10 12.36
N LYS A 39 -8.32 -3.26 12.63
CA LYS A 39 -8.45 -2.51 13.89
C LYS A 39 -8.47 -3.44 15.08
N TYR A 40 -9.32 -4.46 15.03
CA TYR A 40 -9.41 -5.45 16.12
C TYR A 40 -8.08 -6.14 16.35
N LEU A 41 -7.45 -6.63 15.30
CA LEU A 41 -6.16 -7.30 15.40
C LEU A 41 -5.11 -6.40 16.04
N ARG A 42 -5.06 -5.14 15.64
CA ARG A 42 -4.04 -4.21 16.12
C ARG A 42 -4.34 -3.69 17.53
N GLU A 43 -5.57 -3.29 17.80
CA GLU A 43 -5.94 -2.63 19.05
C GLU A 43 -6.23 -3.60 20.19
N GLU A 44 -6.94 -4.68 19.91
CA GLU A 44 -7.36 -5.65 20.93
C GLU A 44 -6.40 -6.84 21.03
N ALA A 45 -6.06 -7.44 19.91
CA ALA A 45 -5.18 -8.62 19.89
C ALA A 45 -3.69 -8.26 19.93
N LYS A 46 -3.33 -6.97 19.77
CA LYS A 46 -1.95 -6.48 19.74
C LYS A 46 -1.09 -7.18 18.67
N ALA A 47 -1.71 -7.56 17.55
CA ALA A 47 -1.01 -8.23 16.46
C ALA A 47 0.04 -7.31 15.84
N PRO A 48 1.24 -7.83 15.54
CA PRO A 48 2.25 -7.04 14.85
C PRO A 48 1.87 -6.78 13.39
N TRP A 49 2.37 -5.70 12.82
CA TRP A 49 2.30 -5.42 11.40
C TRP A 49 3.68 -5.03 10.87
N ASP A 50 3.84 -5.03 9.54
CA ASP A 50 5.10 -4.71 8.90
C ASP A 50 4.86 -3.93 7.60
N GLU A 51 5.92 -3.75 6.80
CA GLU A 51 5.85 -3.04 5.53
C GLU A 51 4.91 -3.67 4.51
N TYR A 52 4.68 -4.99 4.61
CA TYR A 52 3.76 -5.70 3.71
C TYR A 52 2.30 -5.32 3.95
N THR A 53 1.97 -4.85 5.14
CA THR A 53 0.61 -4.38 5.44
C THR A 53 0.26 -3.19 4.53
N ALA A 54 1.13 -2.20 4.46
CA ALA A 54 0.96 -1.04 3.59
C ALA A 54 1.11 -1.41 2.10
N TYR A 55 2.08 -2.28 1.79
CA TYR A 55 2.34 -2.73 0.43
C TYR A 55 1.11 -3.37 -0.21
N LEU A 56 0.50 -4.34 0.46
CA LEU A 56 -0.66 -5.05 -0.08
C LEU A 56 -1.92 -4.18 -0.09
N ALA A 57 -2.09 -3.31 0.91
CA ALA A 57 -3.19 -2.33 0.89
C ALA A 57 -3.07 -1.39 -0.32
N ALA A 58 -1.86 -0.92 -0.61
CA ALA A 58 -1.59 -0.06 -1.77
C ALA A 58 -1.78 -0.81 -3.09
N GLN A 59 -1.33 -2.07 -3.16
CA GLN A 59 -1.48 -2.92 -4.34
C GLN A 59 -2.96 -3.09 -4.72
N GLN A 60 -3.82 -3.27 -3.73
CA GLN A 60 -5.25 -3.50 -3.93
C GLN A 60 -6.07 -2.19 -3.92
N GLY A 61 -5.44 -1.04 -3.71
CA GLY A 61 -6.13 0.24 -3.75
C GLY A 61 -6.98 0.56 -2.52
N HIS A 62 -6.67 -0.01 -1.37
CA HIS A 62 -7.42 0.20 -0.14
C HIS A 62 -6.93 1.44 0.61
N LEU A 63 -7.34 2.62 0.15
CA LEU A 63 -6.95 3.91 0.73
C LEU A 63 -7.32 4.00 2.23
N HIS A 64 -8.50 3.54 2.60
CA HIS A 64 -8.96 3.56 4.01
C HIS A 64 -8.03 2.79 4.95
N ILE A 65 -7.40 1.71 4.46
CA ILE A 65 -6.40 0.97 5.22
C ILE A 65 -5.13 1.82 5.39
N LEU A 66 -4.67 2.46 4.33
CA LEU A 66 -3.50 3.34 4.39
C LEU A 66 -3.72 4.51 5.34
N GLU A 67 -4.91 5.10 5.33
CA GLU A 67 -5.29 6.16 6.27
C GLU A 67 -5.19 5.69 7.72
N TYR A 68 -5.69 4.51 8.00
CA TYR A 68 -5.61 3.91 9.33
C TYR A 68 -4.16 3.66 9.77
N LEU A 69 -3.32 3.15 8.86
CA LEU A 69 -1.91 2.90 9.16
C LEU A 69 -1.19 4.21 9.55
N VAL A 70 -1.43 5.28 8.83
CA VAL A 70 -0.84 6.60 9.14
C VAL A 70 -1.38 7.14 10.47
N GLU A 71 -2.69 7.03 10.70
CA GLU A 71 -3.32 7.45 11.95
C GLU A 71 -2.70 6.74 13.16
N ARG A 72 -2.36 5.47 13.01
CA ARG A 72 -1.72 4.67 14.07
C ARG A 72 -0.20 4.76 14.05
N LYS A 73 0.36 5.72 13.33
CA LYS A 73 1.80 6.00 13.28
C LYS A 73 2.63 4.82 12.79
N CYS A 74 2.08 4.03 11.88
CA CYS A 74 2.88 3.03 11.16
C CYS A 74 3.87 3.80 10.28
N ASP A 75 5.15 3.52 10.44
CA ASP A 75 6.24 4.17 9.70
C ASP A 75 7.00 3.20 8.80
N GLN A 76 6.47 1.99 8.66
CA GLN A 76 7.11 0.92 7.89
C GLN A 76 6.59 0.92 6.46
N TYR A 77 7.16 1.78 5.62
CA TYR A 77 6.81 1.87 4.20
C TYR A 77 8.03 1.58 3.34
N SER A 78 7.87 0.65 2.40
CA SER A 78 8.90 0.38 1.38
C SER A 78 8.60 1.15 0.09
N GLU A 79 9.61 1.25 -0.78
CA GLU A 79 9.43 1.81 -2.13
C GLU A 79 8.37 1.03 -2.92
N GLY A 80 8.20 -0.24 -2.58
CA GLY A 80 7.24 -1.13 -3.22
C GLY A 80 5.79 -0.68 -3.08
N ALA A 81 5.44 -0.03 -1.97
CA ALA A 81 4.08 0.46 -1.77
C ALA A 81 3.68 1.48 -2.84
N CYS A 82 4.53 2.47 -3.09
CA CYS A 82 4.29 3.46 -4.16
C CYS A 82 4.33 2.82 -5.54
N ALA A 83 5.29 1.92 -5.77
CA ALA A 83 5.43 1.22 -7.06
C ALA A 83 4.18 0.37 -7.37
N CYS A 84 3.64 -0.33 -6.39
CA CYS A 84 2.44 -1.17 -6.59
C CYS A 84 1.16 -0.33 -6.77
N ALA A 85 1.02 0.76 -6.03
CA ALA A 85 -0.08 1.68 -6.24
C ALA A 85 -0.04 2.23 -7.68
N ALA A 86 1.12 2.64 -8.15
CA ALA A 86 1.32 3.13 -9.51
C ALA A 86 1.08 2.05 -10.58
N LYS A 87 1.56 0.83 -10.32
CA LYS A 87 1.39 -0.32 -11.22
C LYS A 87 -0.08 -0.63 -11.49
N ASN A 88 -0.91 -0.52 -10.46
CA ASN A 88 -2.33 -0.87 -10.54
C ASN A 88 -3.24 0.35 -10.74
N GLY A 89 -2.67 1.53 -10.96
CA GLY A 89 -3.44 2.74 -11.28
C GLY A 89 -4.18 3.34 -10.09
N HIS A 90 -3.76 3.06 -8.87
CA HIS A 90 -4.37 3.59 -7.66
C HIS A 90 -3.76 4.96 -7.31
N LEU A 91 -4.14 5.98 -8.09
CA LEU A 91 -3.60 7.32 -7.95
C LEU A 91 -3.86 7.93 -6.56
N ASP A 92 -5.03 7.69 -5.99
CA ASP A 92 -5.40 8.15 -4.65
C ASP A 92 -4.45 7.58 -3.58
N CYS A 93 -4.16 6.28 -3.66
CA CYS A 93 -3.20 5.63 -2.77
C CYS A 93 -1.79 6.18 -2.98
N LEU A 94 -1.37 6.36 -4.24
CA LEU A 94 -0.05 6.89 -4.57
C LEU A 94 0.14 8.29 -3.99
N LYS A 95 -0.84 9.17 -4.16
CA LYS A 95 -0.81 10.52 -3.60
C LYS A 95 -0.74 10.50 -2.07
N TYR A 96 -1.55 9.68 -1.45
CA TYR A 96 -1.59 9.58 0.01
C TYR A 96 -0.26 9.07 0.58
N LEU A 97 0.29 8.03 -0.04
CA LEU A 97 1.60 7.49 0.36
C LEU A 97 2.70 8.54 0.25
N HIS A 98 2.73 9.28 -0.85
CA HIS A 98 3.75 10.29 -1.08
C HIS A 98 3.57 11.53 -0.19
N GLU A 99 2.37 12.10 -0.16
CA GLU A 99 2.10 13.39 0.47
C GLU A 99 1.92 13.30 1.99
N THR A 100 1.24 12.28 2.46
CA THR A 100 0.86 12.14 3.88
C THR A 100 1.74 11.15 4.62
N ALA A 101 1.90 9.94 4.09
CA ALA A 101 2.71 8.90 4.73
C ALA A 101 4.22 9.13 4.55
N LYS A 102 4.61 9.99 3.60
CA LYS A 102 6.02 10.25 3.27
C LYS A 102 6.78 8.96 2.92
N ALA A 103 6.09 8.03 2.29
CA ALA A 103 6.69 6.78 1.85
C ALA A 103 7.75 7.05 0.78
N PRO A 104 8.86 6.30 0.79
CA PRO A 104 9.86 6.45 -0.27
C PRO A 104 9.32 5.93 -1.61
N TRP A 105 9.85 6.46 -2.70
CA TRP A 105 9.58 5.94 -4.03
C TRP A 105 10.86 5.90 -4.86
N SER A 106 10.82 5.13 -5.94
CA SER A 106 11.95 5.00 -6.86
C SER A 106 11.46 5.06 -8.30
N SER A 107 12.39 4.95 -9.24
CA SER A 107 12.07 4.91 -10.68
C SER A 107 11.14 3.76 -11.06
N LEU A 108 11.02 2.73 -10.21
CA LEU A 108 10.10 1.62 -10.45
C LEU A 108 8.64 2.10 -10.52
N ALA A 109 8.29 3.13 -9.74
CA ALA A 109 6.93 3.68 -9.79
C ALA A 109 6.60 4.22 -11.20
N VAL A 110 7.52 4.97 -11.80
CA VAL A 110 7.34 5.48 -13.18
C VAL A 110 7.31 4.33 -14.18
N TYR A 111 8.23 3.39 -14.05
CA TYR A 111 8.32 2.24 -14.95
C TYR A 111 7.01 1.45 -14.96
N TYR A 112 6.53 1.03 -13.79
CA TYR A 112 5.31 0.24 -13.70
C TYR A 112 4.05 1.01 -14.12
N ALA A 113 3.94 2.29 -13.77
CA ALA A 113 2.80 3.11 -14.21
C ALA A 113 2.75 3.23 -15.72
N HIS A 114 3.91 3.42 -16.36
CA HIS A 114 4.01 3.53 -17.82
C HIS A 114 3.70 2.18 -18.50
N GLU A 115 4.35 1.10 -18.06
CA GLU A 115 4.18 -0.23 -18.65
C GLU A 115 2.74 -0.77 -18.52
N ASN A 116 2.01 -0.32 -17.50
CA ASN A 116 0.63 -0.76 -17.28
C ASN A 116 -0.42 0.26 -17.73
N ASN A 117 -0.01 1.28 -18.48
CA ASN A 117 -0.90 2.29 -19.10
C ASN A 117 -1.72 3.09 -18.08
N HIS A 118 -1.05 3.63 -17.06
CA HIS A 118 -1.66 4.52 -16.08
C HIS A 118 -1.10 5.94 -16.21
N PRO A 119 -1.52 6.70 -17.26
CA PRO A 119 -0.95 8.02 -17.54
C PRO A 119 -1.17 9.04 -16.43
N ASP A 120 -2.24 8.93 -15.66
CA ASP A 120 -2.52 9.78 -14.51
C ASP A 120 -1.45 9.59 -13.41
N CYS A 121 -1.09 8.34 -13.13
CA CYS A 121 -0.01 8.04 -12.18
C CYS A 121 1.34 8.51 -12.72
N VAL A 122 1.63 8.28 -14.00
CA VAL A 122 2.86 8.76 -14.65
C VAL A 122 2.96 10.28 -14.51
N GLN A 123 1.91 11.02 -14.84
CA GLN A 123 1.93 12.47 -14.78
C GLN A 123 2.15 12.99 -13.35
N TYR A 124 1.49 12.37 -12.38
CA TYR A 124 1.68 12.72 -10.97
C TYR A 124 3.13 12.50 -10.53
N LEU A 125 3.71 11.35 -10.88
CA LEU A 125 5.09 11.02 -10.53
C LEU A 125 6.07 12.01 -11.15
N LEU A 126 5.88 12.34 -12.42
CA LEU A 126 6.74 13.31 -13.12
C LEU A 126 6.62 14.72 -12.53
N ASN A 127 5.41 15.15 -12.22
CA ASN A 127 5.16 16.46 -11.62
C ASN A 127 5.78 16.61 -10.23
N ASN A 128 6.06 15.50 -9.55
CA ASN A 128 6.65 15.48 -8.22
C ASN A 128 8.11 15.00 -8.21
N ASN A 129 8.77 15.07 -9.36
CA ASN A 129 10.19 14.78 -9.51
C ASN A 129 10.59 13.36 -9.12
N CYS A 130 9.71 12.38 -9.33
CA CYS A 130 10.07 10.99 -9.13
C CYS A 130 11.22 10.61 -10.07
N PRO A 131 12.24 9.88 -9.62
CA PRO A 131 13.35 9.46 -10.48
C PRO A 131 12.87 8.68 -11.70
N LEU A 132 13.52 8.89 -12.83
CA LEU A 132 13.24 8.16 -14.06
C LEU A 132 14.06 6.87 -14.13
N PRO A 133 13.56 5.82 -14.78
CA PRO A 133 14.36 4.64 -15.08
C PRO A 133 15.59 5.01 -15.90
N ARG A 134 16.63 4.20 -15.77
CA ARG A 134 17.89 4.44 -16.50
C ARG A 134 17.65 4.54 -18.00
N GLY A 135 18.14 5.61 -18.61
CA GLY A 135 18.01 5.86 -20.04
C GLY A 135 16.69 6.50 -20.47
N TRP A 136 15.74 6.62 -19.54
CA TRP A 136 14.48 7.30 -19.85
C TRP A 136 14.62 8.81 -19.71
N ARG A 137 13.83 9.54 -20.52
CA ARG A 137 13.82 11.01 -20.53
C ARG A 137 12.40 11.53 -20.61
N TYR A 138 12.16 12.64 -19.92
CA TYR A 138 10.91 13.36 -20.04
C TYR A 138 11.20 14.70 -20.73
N GLU A 139 10.76 14.82 -21.96
CA GLU A 139 11.00 16.01 -22.79
C GLU A 139 9.74 16.41 -23.52
N ARG A 140 9.46 17.72 -23.54
CA ARG A 140 8.32 18.31 -24.27
C ARG A 140 6.96 17.69 -23.89
N GLY A 141 6.80 17.26 -22.64
CA GLY A 141 5.56 16.65 -22.19
C GLY A 141 5.42 15.17 -22.50
N GLU A 142 6.45 14.53 -23.05
CA GLU A 142 6.45 13.12 -23.39
C GLU A 142 7.54 12.34 -22.64
N LEU A 143 7.17 11.18 -22.16
CA LEU A 143 8.11 10.23 -21.56
C LEU A 143 8.67 9.34 -22.66
N ARG A 144 9.99 9.31 -22.77
CA ARG A 144 10.69 8.51 -23.80
C ARG A 144 11.58 7.49 -23.12
N SER A 145 11.33 6.22 -23.43
CA SER A 145 12.21 5.12 -23.02
C SER A 145 13.32 4.93 -24.03
N SER A 146 14.51 4.56 -23.55
CA SER A 146 15.65 4.28 -24.43
C SER A 146 15.52 2.92 -25.09
#